data_ebd945ec950dd93de8c976170f5da9f0
#
_entry.id   ebd945ec950dd93de8c976170f5da9f0
#
_cell.length_a   1.000
_cell.length_b   1.000
_cell.length_c   1.000
_cell.angle_alpha   90.00
_cell.angle_beta   90.00
_cell.angle_gamma   90.00
#
_symmetry.space_group_name_H-M   'P 1'
#
loop_
_entity.id
_entity.type
_entity.pdbx_description
1 polymer ?
#
loop_
_entity_poly.entity_id
_entity_poly.type
_entity_poly.pdbx_seq_one_letter_code
_entity_poly.pdbx_strand_id
1 'polypeptide(L)'
;MPVEALGERVVATVDGASAQVTFDQLTVDVPAGRWHDAALTVRDDLEIACGFFDWLSAYDDPDADLDGSGDGAGGLAVVLHVWSVTHRHHLRLRTTVARDGGRLPTLTDVWAGASWHERETFEMFGVVFDGHPNLVPLLLPDGFEGHPLRKDFVLASRVAKPWPGAKEPGESDHDLSAERSSPGRRRMLPPGVPAPDEWGPDAVGERT
;
A
#
# COMPACT_ATOMS: atom_id res chain seq x y z
N MET A 1 3.20 -11.52 -29.67
CA MET A 1 3.12 -10.07 -30.01
C MET A 1 4.29 -9.38 -29.31
N PRO A 2 5.03 -8.43 -29.93
CA PRO A 2 6.00 -7.60 -29.24
C PRO A 2 5.32 -6.83 -28.08
N VAL A 3 6.08 -6.52 -27.02
CA VAL A 3 5.51 -5.90 -25.81
C VAL A 3 4.94 -4.51 -26.08
N GLU A 4 5.59 -3.75 -26.97
CA GLU A 4 5.14 -2.43 -27.39
C GLU A 4 3.79 -2.51 -28.13
N ALA A 5 3.66 -3.45 -29.07
CA ALA A 5 2.43 -3.66 -29.83
C ALA A 5 1.27 -4.13 -28.92
N LEU A 6 1.58 -4.89 -27.86
CA LEU A 6 0.60 -5.24 -26.84
C LEU A 6 0.12 -3.99 -26.09
N GLY A 7 1.05 -3.11 -25.71
CA GLY A 7 0.74 -1.85 -25.05
C GLY A 7 -0.14 -0.95 -25.92
N GLU A 8 0.22 -0.76 -27.20
CA GLU A 8 -0.56 0.01 -28.16
C GLU A 8 -1.98 -0.55 -28.31
N ARG A 9 -2.12 -1.87 -28.35
CA ARG A 9 -3.43 -2.53 -28.44
C ARG A 9 -4.30 -2.24 -27.22
N VAL A 10 -3.75 -2.37 -26.01
CA VAL A 10 -4.52 -2.09 -24.78
C VAL A 10 -4.92 -0.64 -24.71
N VAL A 11 -4.01 0.29 -25.02
CA VAL A 11 -4.30 1.74 -25.04
C VAL A 11 -5.37 2.08 -26.08
N ALA A 12 -5.39 1.42 -27.22
CA ALA A 12 -6.40 1.64 -28.25
C ALA A 12 -7.81 1.16 -27.81
N THR A 13 -7.90 0.24 -26.88
CA THR A 13 -9.18 -0.36 -26.42
C THR A 13 -9.70 0.20 -25.10
N VAL A 14 -8.81 0.80 -24.29
CA VAL A 14 -9.16 1.35 -22.98
C VAL A 14 -8.99 2.87 -23.00
N ASP A 15 -10.11 3.58 -22.94
CA ASP A 15 -10.14 5.04 -22.97
C ASP A 15 -9.38 5.66 -21.79
N GLY A 16 -8.49 6.61 -22.07
CA GLY A 16 -7.68 7.30 -21.09
C GLY A 16 -6.48 6.48 -20.56
N ALA A 17 -6.22 5.29 -21.13
CA ALA A 17 -5.06 4.49 -20.76
C ALA A 17 -3.77 5.03 -21.37
N SER A 18 -2.65 4.79 -20.69
CA SER A 18 -1.31 5.00 -21.20
C SER A 18 -0.42 3.79 -20.90
N ALA A 19 0.52 3.49 -21.80
CA ALA A 19 1.39 2.33 -21.66
C ALA A 19 2.85 2.74 -21.53
N GLN A 20 3.57 2.05 -20.66
CA GLN A 20 5.03 2.17 -20.55
C GLN A 20 5.65 0.77 -20.49
N VAL A 21 6.81 0.62 -21.12
CA VAL A 21 7.61 -0.60 -21.05
C VAL A 21 8.91 -0.29 -20.31
N THR A 22 9.18 -1.04 -19.26
CA THR A 22 10.39 -0.90 -18.45
C THR A 22 10.91 -2.29 -18.11
N PHE A 23 12.18 -2.59 -18.47
CA PHE A 23 12.77 -3.92 -18.30
C PHE A 23 11.93 -5.05 -18.92
N ASP A 24 11.47 -4.87 -20.14
CA ASP A 24 10.58 -5.78 -20.90
C ASP A 24 9.22 -6.06 -20.21
N GLN A 25 8.90 -5.30 -19.16
CA GLN A 25 7.62 -5.39 -18.48
C GLN A 25 6.69 -4.27 -18.93
N LEU A 26 5.57 -4.65 -19.53
CA LEU A 26 4.48 -3.72 -19.86
C LEU A 26 3.68 -3.35 -18.62
N THR A 27 3.53 -2.06 -18.40
CA THR A 27 2.58 -1.50 -17.43
C THR A 27 1.64 -0.55 -18.16
N VAL A 28 0.35 -0.71 -17.96
CA VAL A 28 -0.68 0.16 -18.53
C VAL A 28 -1.37 0.88 -17.38
N ASP A 29 -1.23 2.19 -17.36
CA ASP A 29 -1.92 3.06 -16.43
C ASP A 29 -3.34 3.31 -16.94
N VAL A 30 -4.33 3.11 -16.08
CA VAL A 30 -5.75 3.28 -16.41
C VAL A 30 -6.43 4.18 -15.38
N PRO A 31 -7.36 5.04 -15.81
CA PRO A 31 -8.16 5.81 -14.88
C PRO A 31 -8.94 4.89 -13.92
N ALA A 32 -9.07 5.28 -12.64
CA ALA A 32 -9.76 4.47 -11.63
C ALA A 32 -11.21 4.12 -12.03
N GLY A 33 -11.91 5.06 -12.69
CA GLY A 33 -13.26 4.83 -13.23
C GLY A 33 -13.32 3.84 -14.40
N ARG A 34 -12.18 3.45 -14.98
CA ARG A 34 -12.09 2.48 -16.08
C ARG A 34 -11.48 1.15 -15.64
N TRP A 35 -11.17 1.00 -14.35
CA TRP A 35 -10.47 -0.16 -13.79
C TRP A 35 -11.11 -1.50 -14.15
N HIS A 36 -12.40 -1.64 -13.89
CA HIS A 36 -13.14 -2.86 -14.19
C HIS A 36 -13.28 -3.13 -15.69
N ASP A 37 -13.62 -2.10 -16.48
CA ASP A 37 -13.73 -2.22 -17.93
C ASP A 37 -12.40 -2.62 -18.56
N ALA A 38 -11.28 -2.05 -18.08
CA ALA A 38 -9.94 -2.42 -18.53
C ALA A 38 -9.61 -3.88 -18.20
N ALA A 39 -9.97 -4.35 -17.02
CA ALA A 39 -9.80 -5.73 -16.61
C ALA A 39 -10.58 -6.70 -17.50
N LEU A 40 -11.85 -6.40 -17.79
CA LEU A 40 -12.65 -7.18 -18.75
C LEU A 40 -12.01 -7.16 -20.14
N THR A 41 -11.59 -5.99 -20.62
CA THR A 41 -10.97 -5.85 -21.94
C THR A 41 -9.72 -6.70 -22.08
N VAL A 42 -8.78 -6.66 -21.12
CA VAL A 42 -7.55 -7.44 -21.22
C VAL A 42 -7.77 -8.95 -21.09
N ARG A 43 -8.86 -9.36 -20.41
CA ARG A 43 -9.24 -10.76 -20.32
C ARG A 43 -9.89 -11.28 -21.61
N ASP A 44 -10.82 -10.51 -22.19
CA ASP A 44 -11.76 -10.99 -23.20
C ASP A 44 -11.37 -10.64 -24.64
N ASP A 45 -10.50 -9.64 -24.85
CA ASP A 45 -9.97 -9.35 -26.19
C ASP A 45 -9.14 -10.55 -26.69
N LEU A 46 -9.47 -11.05 -27.87
CA LEU A 46 -8.89 -12.29 -28.42
C LEU A 46 -7.40 -12.23 -28.70
N GLU A 47 -6.84 -11.04 -28.90
CA GLU A 47 -5.41 -10.86 -29.16
C GLU A 47 -4.61 -10.57 -27.89
N ILE A 48 -5.27 -10.07 -26.84
CA ILE A 48 -4.69 -9.86 -25.52
C ILE A 48 -4.85 -11.13 -24.68
N ALA A 49 -6.07 -11.60 -24.51
CA ALA A 49 -6.48 -12.87 -23.89
C ALA A 49 -5.78 -13.21 -22.56
N CYS A 50 -5.66 -12.23 -21.66
CA CYS A 50 -5.03 -12.39 -20.36
C CYS A 50 -6.00 -13.05 -19.36
N GLY A 51 -6.34 -14.32 -19.60
CA GLY A 51 -7.27 -15.08 -18.78
C GLY A 51 -6.71 -15.59 -17.45
N PHE A 52 -5.38 -15.59 -17.27
CA PHE A 52 -4.75 -16.06 -16.04
C PHE A 52 -4.44 -14.88 -15.11
N PHE A 53 -5.11 -14.87 -13.96
CA PHE A 53 -4.84 -13.94 -12.86
C PHE A 53 -3.62 -14.43 -12.08
N ASP A 54 -2.63 -13.57 -11.90
CA ASP A 54 -1.43 -13.86 -11.14
C ASP A 54 -1.50 -13.25 -9.75
N TRP A 55 -1.55 -11.92 -9.67
CA TRP A 55 -1.69 -11.21 -8.40
C TRP A 55 -2.30 -9.82 -8.55
N LEU A 56 -2.81 -9.30 -7.45
CA LEU A 56 -3.19 -7.91 -7.26
C LEU A 56 -2.65 -7.44 -5.91
N SER A 57 -2.09 -6.25 -5.88
CA SER A 57 -1.67 -5.60 -4.64
C SER A 57 -1.61 -4.08 -4.84
N ALA A 58 -1.14 -3.36 -3.82
CA ALA A 58 -0.93 -1.92 -3.91
C ALA A 58 0.45 -1.53 -3.38
N TYR A 59 0.84 -0.30 -3.63
CA TYR A 59 1.93 0.37 -2.93
C TYR A 59 1.57 1.82 -2.64
N ASP A 60 2.15 2.36 -1.59
CA ASP A 60 1.98 3.75 -1.21
C ASP A 60 2.91 4.62 -2.09
N ASP A 61 2.31 5.45 -2.92
CA ASP A 61 2.98 6.35 -3.84
C ASP A 61 2.87 7.80 -3.33
N PRO A 62 3.92 8.33 -2.70
CA PRO A 62 3.88 9.68 -2.16
C PRO A 62 3.88 10.77 -3.24
N ASP A 63 4.31 10.42 -4.44
CA ASP A 63 4.44 11.37 -5.55
C ASP A 63 3.23 11.32 -6.50
N ALA A 64 2.22 10.50 -6.16
CA ALA A 64 1.02 10.40 -6.98
C ALA A 64 0.27 11.74 -7.01
N ASP A 65 0.01 12.19 -8.22
CA ASP A 65 -0.80 13.38 -8.51
C ASP A 65 -2.18 12.92 -9.01
N LEU A 66 -3.15 12.95 -8.12
CA LEU A 66 -4.51 12.44 -8.39
C LEU A 66 -5.40 13.44 -9.14
N ASP A 67 -5.09 14.72 -9.06
CA ASP A 67 -5.91 15.81 -9.60
C ASP A 67 -5.20 16.65 -10.67
N GLY A 68 -3.93 16.33 -10.96
CA GLY A 68 -3.12 17.07 -11.92
C GLY A 68 -2.68 18.45 -11.42
N SER A 69 -2.77 18.71 -10.11
CA SER A 69 -2.40 19.99 -9.52
C SER A 69 -0.87 20.18 -9.41
N GLY A 70 -0.11 19.09 -9.50
CA GLY A 70 1.33 19.08 -9.29
C GLY A 70 1.75 19.13 -7.82
N ASP A 71 0.80 19.17 -6.89
CA ASP A 71 1.08 19.28 -5.45
C ASP A 71 1.36 17.95 -4.77
N GLY A 72 1.31 16.82 -5.53
CA GLY A 72 1.70 15.49 -5.08
C GLY A 72 1.09 15.11 -3.72
N ALA A 73 -0.24 15.14 -3.61
CA ALA A 73 -0.91 14.78 -2.34
C ALA A 73 -0.68 13.32 -1.93
N GLY A 74 -0.02 12.56 -2.82
CA GLY A 74 0.21 11.14 -2.66
C GLY A 74 -1.04 10.29 -2.84
N GLY A 75 -0.86 9.00 -3.08
CA GLY A 75 -1.95 8.07 -3.31
C GLY A 75 -1.53 6.64 -3.07
N LEU A 76 -2.44 5.73 -3.36
CA LEU A 76 -2.18 4.30 -3.40
C LEU A 76 -2.25 3.85 -4.87
N ALA A 77 -1.14 3.35 -5.38
CA ALA A 77 -1.11 2.73 -6.69
C ALA A 77 -1.51 1.25 -6.55
N VAL A 78 -2.65 0.88 -7.15
CA VAL A 78 -3.12 -0.49 -7.20
C VAL A 78 -2.67 -1.12 -8.50
N VAL A 79 -2.04 -2.28 -8.42
CA VAL A 79 -1.45 -2.99 -9.54
C VAL A 79 -2.03 -4.39 -9.65
N LEU A 80 -2.49 -4.74 -10.82
CA LEU A 80 -2.94 -6.06 -11.22
C LEU A 80 -1.95 -6.65 -12.22
N HIS A 81 -1.53 -7.88 -12.04
CA HIS A 81 -0.70 -8.62 -12.99
C HIS A 81 -1.44 -9.83 -13.54
N VAL A 82 -1.47 -9.93 -14.85
CA VAL A 82 -2.21 -10.97 -15.57
C VAL A 82 -1.40 -11.55 -16.73
N TRP A 83 -1.72 -12.79 -17.10
CA TRP A 83 -1.03 -13.52 -18.17
C TRP A 83 -2.00 -14.03 -19.22
N SER A 84 -1.54 -14.00 -20.46
CA SER A 84 -2.08 -14.79 -21.56
C SER A 84 -1.27 -16.06 -21.71
N VAL A 85 -1.82 -17.18 -21.26
CA VAL A 85 -1.18 -18.50 -21.44
C VAL A 85 -1.12 -18.88 -22.91
N THR A 86 -2.15 -18.49 -23.68
CA THR A 86 -2.25 -18.76 -25.11
C THR A 86 -1.21 -18.02 -25.92
N HIS A 87 -1.05 -16.72 -25.66
CA HIS A 87 -0.14 -15.86 -26.41
C HIS A 87 1.24 -15.71 -25.79
N ARG A 88 1.45 -16.26 -24.57
CA ARG A 88 2.71 -16.23 -23.81
C ARG A 88 3.23 -14.82 -23.57
N HIS A 89 2.34 -13.90 -23.21
CA HIS A 89 2.67 -12.56 -22.78
C HIS A 89 1.95 -12.24 -21.46
N HIS A 90 2.38 -11.19 -20.83
CA HIS A 90 1.80 -10.71 -19.59
C HIS A 90 1.85 -9.17 -19.55
N LEU A 91 1.03 -8.60 -18.71
CA LEU A 91 1.00 -7.16 -18.50
C LEU A 91 0.56 -6.84 -17.06
N ARG A 92 0.87 -5.62 -16.66
CA ARG A 92 0.30 -5.01 -15.45
C ARG A 92 -0.68 -3.93 -15.85
N LEU A 93 -1.86 -3.94 -15.24
CA LEU A 93 -2.71 -2.76 -15.16
C LEU A 93 -2.41 -2.04 -13.84
N ARG A 94 -2.28 -0.72 -13.90
CA ARG A 94 -2.06 0.10 -12.73
C ARG A 94 -3.06 1.24 -12.71
N THR A 95 -3.60 1.53 -11.54
CA THR A 95 -4.41 2.72 -11.30
C THR A 95 -4.04 3.35 -9.97
N THR A 96 -4.33 4.61 -9.79
CA THR A 96 -4.06 5.32 -8.54
C THR A 96 -5.37 5.79 -7.92
N VAL A 97 -5.47 5.62 -6.60
CA VAL A 97 -6.61 6.06 -5.79
C VAL A 97 -6.13 6.89 -4.60
N ALA A 98 -7.03 7.66 -4.02
CA ALA A 98 -6.72 8.44 -2.83
C ALA A 98 -6.25 7.53 -1.68
N ARG A 99 -5.28 8.00 -0.90
CA ARG A 99 -4.77 7.26 0.27
C ARG A 99 -5.89 7.00 1.28
N ASP A 100 -6.72 8.00 1.53
CA ASP A 100 -7.85 7.88 2.43
C ASP A 100 -9.16 7.80 1.64
N GLY A 101 -9.91 6.74 1.92
CA GLY A 101 -11.19 6.49 1.26
C GLY A 101 -11.09 6.05 -0.20
N GLY A 102 -9.89 5.67 -0.69
CA GLY A 102 -9.71 5.17 -2.05
C GLY A 102 -10.58 3.94 -2.33
N ARG A 103 -11.26 3.94 -3.47
CA ARG A 103 -12.22 2.90 -3.85
C ARG A 103 -12.05 2.49 -5.30
N LEU A 104 -12.22 1.19 -5.57
CA LEU A 104 -12.25 0.61 -6.90
C LEU A 104 -13.38 -0.41 -7.00
N PRO A 105 -13.94 -0.66 -8.17
CA PRO A 105 -14.78 -1.82 -8.38
C PRO A 105 -13.99 -3.11 -8.16
N THR A 106 -14.63 -4.12 -7.54
CA THR A 106 -14.03 -5.45 -7.42
C THR A 106 -13.78 -6.10 -8.78
N LEU A 107 -12.80 -6.98 -8.84
CA LEU A 107 -12.53 -7.82 -10.01
C LEU A 107 -12.88 -9.29 -9.76
N THR A 108 -13.62 -9.58 -8.69
CA THR A 108 -14.01 -10.97 -8.33
C THR A 108 -14.92 -11.64 -9.35
N ASP A 109 -15.67 -10.87 -10.11
CA ASP A 109 -16.47 -11.33 -11.25
C ASP A 109 -15.65 -11.52 -12.52
N VAL A 110 -14.48 -10.89 -12.60
CA VAL A 110 -13.54 -11.07 -13.71
C VAL A 110 -12.64 -12.28 -13.45
N TRP A 111 -12.04 -12.35 -12.27
CA TRP A 111 -11.20 -13.48 -11.82
C TRP A 111 -11.51 -13.83 -10.37
N ALA A 112 -11.93 -15.05 -10.12
CA ALA A 112 -12.23 -15.50 -8.74
C ALA A 112 -11.04 -15.36 -7.77
N GLY A 113 -9.81 -15.49 -8.28
CA GLY A 113 -8.58 -15.30 -7.50
C GLY A 113 -8.39 -13.90 -6.92
N ALA A 114 -8.98 -12.88 -7.54
CA ALA A 114 -8.90 -11.50 -7.08
C ALA A 114 -9.46 -11.34 -5.65
N SER A 115 -10.43 -12.16 -5.26
CA SER A 115 -11.08 -12.08 -3.95
C SER A 115 -10.08 -12.10 -2.78
N TRP A 116 -9.06 -12.94 -2.83
CA TRP A 116 -8.07 -13.03 -1.76
C TRP A 116 -7.13 -11.83 -1.75
N HIS A 117 -6.69 -11.42 -2.93
CA HIS A 117 -5.77 -10.28 -3.10
C HIS A 117 -6.42 -8.94 -2.80
N GLU A 118 -7.69 -8.78 -3.12
CA GLU A 118 -8.46 -7.58 -2.79
C GLU A 118 -8.66 -7.45 -1.27
N ARG A 119 -8.92 -8.55 -0.57
CA ARG A 119 -8.98 -8.57 0.90
C ARG A 119 -7.65 -8.19 1.54
N GLU A 120 -6.54 -8.76 1.04
CA GLU A 120 -5.20 -8.40 1.51
C GLU A 120 -4.90 -6.91 1.23
N THR A 121 -5.21 -6.42 0.04
CA THR A 121 -4.98 -5.01 -0.33
C THR A 121 -5.85 -4.06 0.51
N PHE A 122 -7.10 -4.43 0.77
CA PHE A 122 -7.97 -3.70 1.70
C PHE A 122 -7.37 -3.65 3.10
N GLU A 123 -6.93 -4.78 3.63
CA GLU A 123 -6.38 -4.88 4.97
C GLU A 123 -5.06 -4.09 5.12
N MET A 124 -4.15 -4.26 4.16
CA MET A 124 -2.80 -3.70 4.24
C MET A 124 -2.72 -2.22 3.88
N PHE A 125 -3.59 -1.74 2.98
CA PHE A 125 -3.53 -0.37 2.44
C PHE A 125 -4.81 0.45 2.67
N GLY A 126 -5.94 -0.19 2.97
CA GLY A 126 -7.23 0.48 3.16
C GLY A 126 -7.99 0.80 1.86
N VAL A 127 -7.62 0.19 0.74
CA VAL A 127 -8.38 0.31 -0.51
C VAL A 127 -9.68 -0.47 -0.41
N VAL A 128 -10.81 0.18 -0.66
CA VAL A 128 -12.13 -0.47 -0.62
C VAL A 128 -12.49 -0.99 -2.01
N PHE A 129 -12.88 -2.26 -2.11
CA PHE A 129 -13.32 -2.87 -3.37
C PHE A 129 -14.85 -2.99 -3.39
N ASP A 130 -15.48 -2.10 -4.17
CA ASP A 130 -16.93 -2.03 -4.27
C ASP A 130 -17.49 -3.27 -4.98
N GLY A 131 -18.50 -3.89 -4.39
CA GLY A 131 -19.12 -5.10 -4.90
C GLY A 131 -18.38 -6.40 -4.52
N HIS A 132 -17.28 -6.33 -3.76
CA HIS A 132 -16.61 -7.52 -3.25
C HIS A 132 -17.55 -8.35 -2.34
N PRO A 133 -17.71 -9.66 -2.58
CA PRO A 133 -18.70 -10.48 -1.87
C PRO A 133 -18.44 -10.64 -0.36
N ASN A 134 -17.18 -10.48 0.08
CA ASN A 134 -16.78 -10.67 1.48
C ASN A 134 -15.49 -9.89 1.78
N LEU A 135 -15.57 -8.55 1.82
CA LEU A 135 -14.42 -7.68 2.08
C LEU A 135 -14.15 -7.57 3.60
N VAL A 136 -13.51 -8.59 4.14
CA VAL A 136 -13.10 -8.66 5.55
C VAL A 136 -11.60 -8.91 5.66
N PRO A 137 -10.94 -8.55 6.77
CA PRO A 137 -9.53 -8.85 7.02
C PRO A 137 -9.17 -10.32 6.74
N LEU A 138 -7.94 -10.56 6.33
CA LEU A 138 -7.45 -11.88 5.90
C LEU A 138 -6.29 -12.41 6.75
N LEU A 139 -5.31 -11.57 7.04
CA LEU A 139 -4.01 -11.96 7.62
C LEU A 139 -3.81 -11.41 9.03
N LEU A 140 -4.35 -10.21 9.31
CA LEU A 140 -4.16 -9.54 10.60
C LEU A 140 -5.11 -10.10 11.66
N PRO A 141 -4.69 -10.10 12.93
CA PRO A 141 -5.55 -10.54 14.00
C PRO A 141 -6.74 -9.61 14.21
N ASP A 142 -7.81 -10.14 14.81
CA ASP A 142 -8.98 -9.36 15.18
C ASP A 142 -8.58 -8.16 16.07
N GLY A 143 -9.12 -6.99 15.74
CA GLY A 143 -8.84 -5.76 16.48
C GLY A 143 -7.52 -5.08 16.12
N PHE A 144 -6.82 -5.52 15.07
CA PHE A 144 -5.67 -4.78 14.55
C PHE A 144 -6.13 -3.44 13.97
N GLU A 145 -5.48 -2.35 14.40
CA GLU A 145 -5.80 -1.00 13.96
C GLU A 145 -4.77 -0.49 12.93
N GLY A 146 -5.27 0.14 11.85
CA GLY A 146 -4.45 0.73 10.81
C GLY A 146 -4.08 -0.22 9.66
N HIS A 147 -3.26 0.30 8.75
CA HIS A 147 -2.86 -0.37 7.50
C HIS A 147 -1.33 -0.48 7.43
N PRO A 148 -0.76 -1.66 7.76
CA PRO A 148 0.68 -1.78 8.06
C PRO A 148 1.62 -1.63 6.87
N LEU A 149 1.12 -1.68 5.63
CA LEU A 149 1.96 -1.45 4.44
C LEU A 149 1.92 -0.01 3.92
N ARG A 150 1.16 0.87 4.53
CA ARG A 150 1.26 2.31 4.28
C ARG A 150 2.57 2.86 4.87
N LYS A 151 3.19 3.84 4.19
CA LYS A 151 4.44 4.45 4.65
C LYS A 151 4.28 5.29 5.92
N ASP A 152 3.09 5.77 6.20
CA ASP A 152 2.75 6.51 7.42
C ASP A 152 2.47 5.60 8.63
N PHE A 153 2.39 4.27 8.42
CA PHE A 153 2.19 3.32 9.51
C PHE A 153 3.46 3.15 10.36
N VAL A 154 3.34 3.35 11.66
CA VAL A 154 4.45 3.20 12.60
C VAL A 154 4.60 1.73 13.00
N LEU A 155 5.60 1.04 12.45
CA LEU A 155 5.85 -0.39 12.66
C LEU A 155 6.34 -0.77 14.07
N ALA A 156 6.92 0.14 14.81
CA ALA A 156 7.49 -0.14 16.12
C ALA A 156 7.30 1.04 17.06
N SER A 157 6.31 0.95 17.92
CA SER A 157 6.31 1.71 19.15
C SER A 157 7.15 0.95 20.18
N ARG A 158 8.45 1.21 20.27
CA ARG A 158 9.21 0.82 21.44
C ARG A 158 8.85 1.78 22.55
N VAL A 159 8.17 1.27 23.56
CA VAL A 159 8.08 1.97 24.84
C VAL A 159 9.52 2.23 25.28
N ALA A 160 9.89 3.51 25.40
CA ALA A 160 11.16 3.88 26.01
C ALA A 160 11.10 3.48 27.49
N LYS A 161 11.46 2.24 27.78
CA LYS A 161 11.65 1.83 29.18
C LYS A 161 12.90 2.56 29.69
N PRO A 162 12.86 3.04 30.93
CA PRO A 162 14.11 3.48 31.58
C PRO A 162 15.11 2.35 31.48
N TRP A 163 16.38 2.71 31.27
CA TRP A 163 17.47 1.75 31.15
C TRP A 163 17.42 0.71 32.27
N PRO A 164 17.44 -0.60 32.02
CA PRO A 164 17.18 -1.61 33.03
C PRO A 164 18.33 -1.78 34.05
N GLY A 165 19.31 -0.89 34.07
CA GLY A 165 20.50 -0.98 34.90
C GLY A 165 21.74 -1.44 34.14
N ALA A 166 22.83 -1.56 34.82
CA ALA A 166 24.13 -1.97 34.27
C ALA A 166 24.03 -3.35 33.60
N LYS A 167 24.60 -3.45 32.40
CA LYS A 167 24.68 -4.73 31.66
C LYS A 167 25.70 -5.69 32.26
N GLU A 168 26.66 -5.16 33.02
CA GLU A 168 27.75 -5.92 33.62
C GLU A 168 27.91 -5.58 35.11
N PRO A 169 28.39 -6.53 35.93
CA PRO A 169 28.70 -6.25 37.33
C PRO A 169 29.79 -5.17 37.42
N GLY A 170 29.45 -4.00 37.96
CA GLY A 170 30.38 -2.86 38.10
C GLY A 170 30.04 -1.65 37.24
N GLU A 171 29.05 -1.72 36.31
CA GLU A 171 28.60 -0.64 35.46
C GLU A 171 27.47 0.18 36.09
N SER A 172 27.32 0.11 37.39
CA SER A 172 26.36 0.86 38.17
C SER A 172 26.78 2.32 38.38
N ASP A 173 25.84 3.21 38.28
CA ASP A 173 25.81 4.59 38.77
C ASP A 173 26.42 5.72 37.93
N HIS A 174 26.97 5.46 36.75
CA HIS A 174 27.50 6.57 35.95
C HIS A 174 26.45 7.36 35.18
N ASP A 175 25.27 6.82 34.97
CA ASP A 175 24.30 7.45 34.04
C ASP A 175 23.22 8.30 34.72
N LEU A 176 22.98 8.15 36.00
CA LEU A 176 22.03 9.01 36.70
C LEU A 176 22.54 10.44 36.96
N SER A 177 23.85 10.65 36.86
CA SER A 177 24.45 11.97 36.96
C SER A 177 24.79 12.61 35.61
N ALA A 178 24.87 11.84 34.52
CA ALA A 178 25.16 12.33 33.17
C ALA A 178 23.94 13.01 32.50
N GLU A 179 22.71 12.70 32.92
CA GLU A 179 21.50 13.37 32.44
C GLU A 179 21.40 14.84 32.86
N ARG A 180 22.22 15.30 33.78
CA ARG A 180 22.20 16.69 34.29
C ARG A 180 23.21 17.63 33.63
N SER A 181 24.10 17.19 32.77
CA SER A 181 25.22 18.01 32.28
C SER A 181 25.47 18.05 30.77
N SER A 182 24.66 17.43 29.94
CA SER A 182 24.79 17.56 28.49
C SER A 182 23.64 18.43 27.93
N PRO A 183 23.93 19.53 27.20
CA PRO A 183 22.90 20.27 26.48
C PRO A 183 22.35 19.34 25.41
N GLY A 184 21.10 18.91 25.60
CA GLY A 184 20.46 17.77 25.00
C GLY A 184 20.56 17.71 23.49
N ARG A 185 21.06 16.61 22.97
CA ARG A 185 20.58 16.08 21.71
C ARG A 185 19.07 15.94 21.83
N ARG A 186 18.34 16.84 21.16
CA ARG A 186 16.89 16.72 21.02
C ARG A 186 16.61 15.32 20.46
N ARG A 187 15.96 14.47 21.25
CA ARG A 187 15.43 13.21 20.75
C ARG A 187 14.41 13.57 19.66
N MET A 188 14.74 13.30 18.43
CA MET A 188 13.72 13.32 17.38
C MET A 188 12.90 12.06 17.54
N LEU A 189 11.65 12.22 17.92
CA LEU A 189 10.66 11.15 17.88
C LEU A 189 10.26 10.95 16.42
N PRO A 190 10.13 9.70 15.96
CA PRO A 190 9.55 9.43 14.64
C PRO A 190 8.16 10.06 14.52
N PRO A 191 7.73 10.47 13.32
CA PRO A 191 6.37 10.95 13.10
C PRO A 191 5.34 9.95 13.63
N GLY A 192 4.34 10.41 14.38
CA GLY A 192 3.28 9.58 14.95
C GLY A 192 3.62 8.88 16.28
N VAL A 193 4.85 9.00 16.78
CA VAL A 193 5.18 8.52 18.13
C VAL A 193 4.94 9.65 19.12
N PRO A 194 3.99 9.50 20.07
CA PRO A 194 3.74 10.48 21.12
C PRO A 194 4.96 10.62 22.04
N ALA A 195 5.09 11.78 22.67
CA ALA A 195 6.14 12.00 23.65
C ALA A 195 6.00 11.05 24.84
N PRO A 196 7.09 10.68 25.53
CA PRO A 196 7.05 9.75 26.65
C PRO A 196 6.13 10.16 27.82
N ASP A 197 5.81 11.45 27.91
CA ASP A 197 4.90 12.05 28.88
C ASP A 197 3.43 12.05 28.40
N GLU A 198 3.20 11.76 27.13
CA GLU A 198 1.85 11.72 26.54
C GLU A 198 1.23 10.32 26.57
N TRP A 199 2.03 9.28 26.79
CA TRP A 199 1.52 7.91 26.85
C TRP A 199 2.34 7.00 27.76
N GLY A 200 1.65 6.00 28.35
CA GLY A 200 2.18 5.08 29.33
C GLY A 200 1.25 4.97 30.52
N PRO A 201 1.52 4.08 31.47
CA PRO A 201 0.70 3.93 32.66
C PRO A 201 0.59 5.21 33.50
N ASP A 202 1.54 6.12 33.35
CA ASP A 202 1.57 7.40 34.12
C ASP A 202 0.92 8.57 33.34
N ALA A 203 0.59 8.40 32.06
CA ALA A 203 -0.05 9.44 31.23
C ALA A 203 -1.56 9.54 31.45
N VAL A 204 -2.16 8.64 32.24
CA VAL A 204 -3.61 8.59 32.53
C VAL A 204 -3.97 9.33 33.85
N GLY A 205 -3.03 10.01 34.48
CA GLY A 205 -3.26 10.85 35.63
C GLY A 205 -3.87 12.19 35.23
N GLU A 206 -5.13 12.41 35.62
CA GLU A 206 -5.88 13.66 35.56
C GLU A 206 -6.63 14.02 34.28
N ARG A 207 -7.67 13.25 33.97
CA ARG A 207 -8.89 13.86 33.42
C ARG A 207 -10.03 13.68 34.40
N THR A 208 -10.17 14.64 35.28
CA THR A 208 -11.40 14.91 36.00
C THR A 208 -12.28 15.84 35.18
#